data_217d077654315f7658573a6effd0869f
#
_entry.id   217d077654315f7658573a6effd0869f
#
_cell.length_a   1.000
_cell.length_b   1.000
_cell.length_c   1.000
_cell.angle_alpha   90.00
_cell.angle_beta   90.00
_cell.angle_gamma   90.00
#
_symmetry.space_group_name_H-M   'P 1'
#
loop_
_entity.id
_entity.type
_entity.pdbx_description
1 polymer ?
#
loop_
_entity_poly.entity_id
_entity_poly.type
_entity_poly.pdbx_seq_one_letter_code
_entity_poly.pdbx_strand_id
1 'polypeptide(L)'
;MRAELIADEMASAVRMLGGKGSAKEQNRRAAHAAGLSTTTIERLRWKKIKRVPADVADAIREAVNKHSEEGLSRARHELFIAQQANARLLARLEAVDPSLSREASVEGWR
;
A
#
# COMPACT_ATOMS: atom_id res chain seq x y z
N MET A 1 -17.71 -11.83 -21.31
CA MET A 1 -16.73 -10.73 -21.20
C MET A 1 -16.68 -10.11 -19.80
N ARG A 2 -17.82 -9.70 -19.21
CA ARG A 2 -17.79 -9.12 -17.85
C ARG A 2 -17.26 -10.10 -16.80
N ALA A 3 -17.61 -11.37 -16.89
CA ALA A 3 -17.16 -12.40 -15.94
C ALA A 3 -15.64 -12.60 -15.99
N GLU A 4 -15.04 -12.56 -17.16
CA GLU A 4 -13.59 -12.66 -17.33
C GLU A 4 -12.85 -11.44 -16.77
N LEU A 5 -13.40 -10.25 -16.98
CA LEU A 5 -12.84 -9.01 -16.43
C LEU A 5 -12.88 -9.01 -14.90
N ILE A 6 -13.96 -9.50 -14.31
CA ILE A 6 -14.07 -9.62 -12.84
C ILE A 6 -13.08 -10.66 -12.33
N ALA A 7 -12.95 -11.80 -13.01
CA ALA A 7 -11.98 -12.82 -12.62
C ALA A 7 -10.55 -12.30 -12.68
N ASP A 8 -10.19 -11.53 -13.70
CA ASP A 8 -8.88 -10.89 -13.83
C ASP A 8 -8.65 -9.84 -12.73
N GLU A 9 -9.65 -9.02 -12.45
CA GLU A 9 -9.62 -8.06 -11.35
C GLU A 9 -9.37 -8.75 -10.00
N MET A 10 -10.09 -9.83 -9.73
CA MET A 10 -9.97 -10.57 -8.48
C MET A 10 -8.59 -11.24 -8.36
N ALA A 11 -8.08 -11.81 -9.42
CA ALA A 11 -6.74 -12.41 -9.42
C ALA A 11 -5.65 -11.38 -9.13
N SER A 12 -5.73 -10.21 -9.74
CA SER A 12 -4.80 -9.09 -9.50
C SER A 12 -4.92 -8.56 -8.07
N ALA A 13 -6.14 -8.42 -7.57
CA ALA A 13 -6.41 -7.96 -6.21
C ALA A 13 -5.85 -8.92 -5.16
N VAL A 14 -6.02 -10.21 -5.37
CA VAL A 14 -5.47 -11.25 -4.46
C VAL A 14 -3.94 -11.17 -4.40
N ARG A 15 -3.29 -10.99 -5.53
CA ARG A 15 -1.82 -10.84 -5.57
C ARG A 15 -1.36 -9.58 -4.83
N MET A 16 -2.08 -8.49 -4.99
CA MET A 16 -1.79 -7.23 -4.31
C MET A 16 -1.96 -7.37 -2.78
N LEU A 17 -3.06 -7.97 -2.33
CA LEU A 17 -3.33 -8.20 -0.91
C LEU A 17 -2.33 -9.18 -0.29
N GLY A 18 -1.85 -10.12 -1.07
CA GLY A 18 -0.88 -11.12 -0.63
C GLY A 18 0.51 -10.56 -0.38
N GLY A 19 0.90 -9.54 -1.11
CA GLY A 19 2.23 -8.93 -0.97
C GLY A 19 3.36 -9.84 -1.40
N LYS A 20 4.46 -9.79 -0.67
CA LYS A 20 5.67 -10.57 -0.96
C LYS A 20 5.68 -11.89 -0.18
N GLY A 21 6.47 -12.85 -0.67
CA GLY A 21 6.66 -14.14 -0.02
C GLY A 21 6.21 -15.30 -0.89
N SER A 22 6.09 -16.49 -0.30
CA SER A 22 5.64 -17.68 -1.01
C SER A 22 4.15 -17.57 -1.38
N ALA A 23 3.71 -18.34 -2.36
CA ALA A 23 2.31 -18.37 -2.77
C ALA A 23 1.39 -18.71 -1.59
N LYS A 24 1.81 -19.63 -0.73
CA LYS A 24 1.06 -20.04 0.46
C LYS A 24 0.89 -18.88 1.45
N GLU A 25 1.95 -18.12 1.69
CA GLU A 25 1.92 -16.95 2.57
C GLU A 25 1.06 -15.84 1.99
N GLN A 26 1.18 -15.59 0.69
CA GLN A 26 0.37 -14.58 0.00
C GLN A 26 -1.12 -14.92 0.07
N ASN A 27 -1.48 -16.17 -0.18
CA ASN A 27 -2.86 -16.63 -0.11
C ASN A 27 -3.43 -16.50 1.30
N ARG A 28 -2.62 -16.79 2.31
CA ARG A 28 -3.02 -16.65 3.71
C ARG A 28 -3.29 -15.19 4.08
N ARG A 29 -2.42 -14.28 3.69
CA ARG A 29 -2.61 -12.85 3.96
C ARG A 29 -3.84 -12.28 3.26
N ALA A 30 -4.03 -12.64 1.98
CA ALA A 30 -5.19 -12.21 1.21
C ALA A 30 -6.49 -12.76 1.83
N ALA A 31 -6.49 -14.00 2.24
CA ALA A 31 -7.64 -14.63 2.90
C ALA A 31 -8.00 -13.92 4.20
N HIS A 32 -7.01 -13.60 5.01
CA HIS A 32 -7.20 -12.86 6.26
C HIS A 32 -7.75 -11.46 5.99
N ALA A 33 -7.16 -10.74 5.04
CA ALA A 33 -7.57 -9.39 4.70
C ALA A 33 -9.01 -9.31 4.19
N ALA A 34 -9.42 -10.29 3.37
CA ALA A 34 -10.75 -10.32 2.78
C ALA A 34 -11.80 -11.05 3.63
N GLY A 35 -11.37 -11.74 4.68
CA GLY A 35 -12.26 -12.57 5.48
C GLY A 35 -12.80 -13.79 4.72
N LEU A 36 -12.03 -14.32 3.78
CA LEU A 36 -12.39 -15.47 2.96
C LEU A 36 -11.49 -16.67 3.27
N SER A 37 -11.89 -17.87 2.83
CA SER A 37 -11.06 -19.06 2.98
C SER A 37 -9.87 -19.02 2.04
N THR A 38 -8.76 -19.66 2.42
CA THR A 38 -7.57 -19.78 1.57
C THR A 38 -7.89 -20.53 0.27
N THR A 39 -8.79 -21.50 0.31
CA THR A 39 -9.24 -22.24 -0.88
C THR A 39 -9.90 -21.30 -1.89
N THR A 40 -10.78 -20.41 -1.42
CA THR A 40 -11.44 -19.42 -2.28
C THR A 40 -10.40 -18.46 -2.89
N ILE A 41 -9.46 -17.98 -2.08
CA ILE A 41 -8.40 -17.09 -2.54
C ILE A 41 -7.54 -17.78 -3.60
N GLU A 42 -7.17 -19.03 -3.38
CA GLU A 42 -6.38 -19.81 -4.34
C GLU A 42 -7.10 -19.96 -5.68
N ARG A 43 -8.39 -20.27 -5.64
CA ARG A 43 -9.21 -20.37 -6.85
C ARG A 43 -9.32 -19.05 -7.59
N LEU A 44 -9.47 -17.94 -6.88
CA LEU A 44 -9.47 -16.60 -7.47
C LEU A 44 -8.13 -16.26 -8.12
N ARG A 45 -7.04 -16.55 -7.45
CA ARG A 45 -5.68 -16.30 -7.93
C ARG A 45 -5.42 -16.99 -9.28
N TRP A 46 -5.85 -18.22 -9.42
CA TRP A 46 -5.63 -19.04 -10.61
C TRP A 46 -6.79 -18.99 -11.61
N LYS A 47 -7.74 -18.10 -11.40
CA LYS A 47 -8.90 -17.89 -12.28
C LYS A 47 -9.75 -19.15 -12.48
N LYS A 48 -9.79 -20.01 -11.48
CA LYS A 48 -10.60 -21.23 -11.51
C LYS A 48 -12.09 -20.97 -11.32
N ILE A 49 -12.43 -19.82 -10.75
CA ILE A 49 -13.81 -19.36 -10.61
C ILE A 49 -14.10 -18.44 -11.78
N LYS A 50 -14.89 -18.87 -12.74
CA LYS A 50 -15.25 -18.09 -13.94
C LYS A 50 -16.27 -17.00 -13.61
N ARG A 51 -17.22 -17.32 -12.75
CA ARG A 51 -18.21 -16.34 -12.26
C ARG A 51 -18.00 -16.12 -10.78
N VAL A 52 -17.50 -14.97 -10.43
CA VAL A 52 -17.25 -14.63 -9.03
C VAL A 52 -18.55 -14.18 -8.39
N PRO A 53 -18.97 -14.80 -7.28
CA PRO A 53 -20.15 -14.33 -6.55
C PRO A 53 -19.99 -12.88 -6.10
N ALA A 54 -21.08 -12.13 -6.10
CA ALA A 54 -21.05 -10.69 -5.77
C ALA A 54 -20.51 -10.42 -4.37
N ASP A 55 -20.85 -11.26 -3.39
CA ASP A 55 -20.38 -11.15 -2.01
C ASP A 55 -18.87 -11.35 -1.91
N VAL A 56 -18.31 -12.26 -2.69
CA VAL A 56 -16.86 -12.50 -2.75
C VAL A 56 -16.16 -11.30 -3.39
N ALA A 57 -16.68 -10.81 -4.52
CA ALA A 57 -16.12 -9.64 -5.20
C ALA A 57 -16.15 -8.40 -4.29
N ASP A 58 -17.26 -8.19 -3.59
CA ASP A 58 -17.40 -7.07 -2.66
C ASP A 58 -16.43 -7.17 -1.49
N ALA A 59 -16.23 -8.36 -0.94
CA ALA A 59 -15.26 -8.59 0.14
C ALA A 59 -13.82 -8.28 -0.31
N ILE A 60 -13.46 -8.69 -1.50
CA ILE A 60 -12.13 -8.42 -2.06
C ILE A 60 -11.95 -6.91 -2.33
N ARG A 61 -12.95 -6.25 -2.93
CA ARG A 61 -12.89 -4.80 -3.21
C ARG A 61 -12.78 -3.98 -1.94
N GLU A 62 -13.52 -4.34 -0.91
CA GLU A 62 -13.44 -3.70 0.40
C GLU A 62 -12.05 -3.87 1.01
N ALA A 63 -11.48 -5.07 0.94
CA ALA A 63 -10.12 -5.34 1.42
C ALA A 63 -9.08 -4.51 0.67
N VAL A 64 -9.22 -4.37 -0.65
CA VAL A 64 -8.34 -3.53 -1.49
C VAL A 64 -8.41 -2.06 -1.06
N ASN A 65 -9.62 -1.54 -0.88
CA ASN A 65 -9.82 -0.16 -0.46
C ASN A 65 -9.18 0.11 0.91
N LYS A 66 -9.38 -0.78 1.86
CA LYS A 66 -8.80 -0.70 3.18
C LYS A 66 -7.26 -0.74 3.13
N HIS A 67 -6.71 -1.63 2.33
CA HIS A 67 -5.26 -1.75 2.13
C HIS A 67 -4.68 -0.46 1.54
N SER A 68 -5.35 0.15 0.56
CA SER A 68 -4.94 1.42 -0.04
C SER A 68 -5.00 2.57 0.96
N GLU A 69 -6.03 2.65 1.78
CA GLU A 69 -6.17 3.67 2.83
C GLU A 69 -5.07 3.54 3.87
N GLU A 70 -4.77 2.33 4.33
CA GLU A 70 -3.69 2.07 5.26
C GLU A 70 -2.32 2.43 4.68
N GLY A 71 -2.11 2.14 3.40
CA GLY A 71 -0.90 2.53 2.68
C GLY A 71 -0.71 4.03 2.61
N LEU A 72 -1.77 4.78 2.29
CA LEU A 72 -1.75 6.24 2.26
C LEU A 72 -1.48 6.82 3.65
N SER A 73 -2.12 6.29 4.67
CA SER A 73 -1.93 6.72 6.05
C SER A 73 -0.48 6.54 6.49
N ARG A 74 0.13 5.39 6.17
CA ARG A 74 1.54 5.12 6.47
C ARG A 74 2.46 6.08 5.72
N ALA A 75 2.20 6.31 4.44
CA ALA A 75 3.00 7.22 3.63
C ALA A 75 2.96 8.66 4.17
N ARG A 76 1.80 9.13 4.58
CA ARG A 76 1.63 10.45 5.20
C ARG A 76 2.37 10.55 6.53
N HIS A 77 2.32 9.50 7.33
CA HIS A 77 3.02 9.46 8.61
C HIS A 77 4.54 9.48 8.43
N GLU A 78 5.06 8.70 7.48
CA GLU A 78 6.49 8.70 7.15
C GLU A 78 6.96 10.06 6.65
N LEU A 79 6.16 10.71 5.80
CA LEU A 79 6.46 12.05 5.31
C LEU A 79 6.50 13.06 6.46
N PHE A 80 5.56 13.00 7.37
CA PHE A 80 5.51 13.86 8.55
C PHE A 80 6.78 13.68 9.42
N ILE A 81 7.19 12.46 9.68
CA ILE A 81 8.42 12.15 10.43
C ILE A 81 9.64 12.72 9.71
N ALA A 82 9.73 12.54 8.39
CA ALA A 82 10.84 13.07 7.59
C ALA A 82 10.91 14.59 7.64
N GLN A 83 9.77 15.26 7.56
CA GLN A 83 9.70 16.73 7.65
C GLN A 83 10.14 17.22 9.03
N GLN A 84 9.76 16.54 10.10
CA GLN A 84 10.21 16.89 11.45
C GLN A 84 11.72 16.69 11.63
N ALA A 85 12.27 15.60 11.11
CA ALA A 85 13.70 15.34 11.16
C ALA A 85 14.49 16.43 10.42
N ASN A 86 14.02 16.85 9.25
CA ASN A 86 14.63 17.93 8.48
C ASN A 86 14.59 19.27 9.24
N ALA A 87 13.45 19.60 9.87
CA ALA A 87 13.30 20.79 10.68
C ALA A 87 14.30 20.83 11.85
N ARG A 88 14.49 19.67 12.52
CA ARG A 88 15.46 19.55 13.60
C ARG A 88 16.90 19.74 13.13
N LEU A 89 17.25 19.19 11.97
CA LEU A 89 18.57 19.35 11.38
C LEU A 89 18.86 20.80 11.03
N LEU A 90 17.89 21.49 10.43
CA LEU A 90 18.00 22.92 10.13
C LEU A 90 18.18 23.76 11.40
N ALA A 91 17.43 23.47 12.44
CA ALA A 91 17.54 24.14 13.73
C ALA A 91 18.95 23.95 14.35
N ARG A 92 19.51 22.74 14.23
CA ARG A 92 20.88 22.48 14.68
C ARG A 92 21.92 23.27 13.91
N LEU A 93 21.79 23.34 12.59
CA LEU A 93 22.68 24.11 11.74
C LEU A 93 22.64 25.58 12.09
N GLU A 94 21.46 26.14 12.31
CA GLU A 94 21.29 27.54 12.72
C GLU A 94 21.90 27.80 14.10
N ALA A 95 21.77 26.88 15.03
CA ALA A 95 22.34 27.01 16.36
C ALA A 95 23.88 26.96 16.36
N VAL A 96 24.48 26.16 15.45
CA VAL A 96 25.93 26.01 15.34
C VAL A 96 26.55 27.13 14.52
N ASP A 97 25.97 27.47 13.37
CA ASP A 97 26.47 28.54 12.50
C ASP A 97 25.32 29.17 11.68
N PRO A 98 24.72 30.27 12.22
CA PRO A 98 23.64 30.96 11.51
C PRO A 98 24.03 31.49 10.14
N SER A 99 25.29 31.91 9.95
CA SER A 99 25.75 32.44 8.69
C SER A 99 25.82 31.39 7.58
N LEU A 100 26.22 30.17 7.89
CA LEU A 100 26.20 29.05 6.95
C LEU A 100 24.78 28.72 6.48
N SER A 101 23.82 28.71 7.38
CA SER A 101 22.42 28.46 7.06
C SER A 101 21.87 29.53 6.13
N ARG A 102 22.21 30.82 6.34
CA ARG A 102 21.80 31.92 5.48
C ARG A 102 22.43 31.82 4.09
N GLU A 103 23.70 31.54 4.00
CA GLU A 103 24.42 31.40 2.73
C GLU A 103 23.85 30.24 1.91
N ALA A 104 23.63 29.09 2.49
CA ALA A 104 23.02 27.95 1.84
C ALA A 104 21.62 28.29 1.33
N SER A 105 20.83 29.01 2.10
CA SER A 105 19.48 29.43 1.75
C SER A 105 19.46 30.44 0.58
N VAL A 106 20.38 31.40 0.58
CA VAL A 106 20.49 32.41 -0.49
C VAL A 106 21.01 31.79 -1.78
N GLU A 107 22.03 30.96 -1.71
CA GLU A 107 22.59 30.27 -2.87
C GLU A 107 21.60 29.31 -3.53
N GLY A 108 20.74 28.68 -2.77
CA GLY A 108 19.70 27.81 -3.28
C GLY A 108 18.66 28.50 -4.16
N TRP A 109 18.57 29.83 -4.13
CA TRP A 109 17.63 30.64 -4.90
C TRP A 109 18.25 31.29 -6.13
N ARG A 110 19.54 31.15 -6.32
CA ARG A 110 20.26 31.67 -7.48
C ARG A 110 20.57 30.55 -8.45
#